data_04c6e507812f4da62ff0d0d64ad9f161
#
_entry.id   04c6e507812f4da62ff0d0d64ad9f161
#
_cell.length_a   1.000
_cell.length_b   1.000
_cell.length_c   1.000
_cell.angle_alpha   90.00
_cell.angle_beta   90.00
_cell.angle_gamma   90.00
#
_symmetry.space_group_name_H-M   'P 1'
#
loop_
_entity.id
_entity.type
_entity.pdbx_description
1 polymer ?
#
loop_
_entity_poly.entity_id
_entity_poly.type
_entity_poly.pdbx_seq_one_letter_code
_entity_poly.pdbx_strand_id
1 'polypeptide(L)'
;MNPPSEAELARLGARLGDALRARDWRLATAESSTGGLIGHAITMTPGASDYYAGGVICYSNLAKERALGVPHDLIEAHGAVSEEVAAALAVGAAHLFETEMGISVTGIAGPDGGSERKPVGSHYVGVARRGHPARVEHRAFAHDREGNQAAAAMAALQLALDEVAAAA
;
A
#
# COMPACT_ATOMS: atom_id res chain seq x y z
N MET A 1 -18.27 -12.77 -0.99
CA MET A 1 -18.29 -11.50 -0.23
C MET A 1 -18.15 -10.38 -1.24
N ASN A 2 -18.90 -9.28 -1.14
CA ASN A 2 -18.78 -8.18 -2.09
C ASN A 2 -17.45 -7.44 -1.88
N PRO A 3 -16.87 -6.83 -2.93
CA PRO A 3 -15.70 -5.98 -2.77
C PRO A 3 -16.03 -4.76 -1.92
N PRO A 4 -15.03 -4.17 -1.22
CA PRO A 4 -15.26 -2.95 -0.44
C PRO A 4 -15.76 -1.80 -1.31
N SER A 5 -16.71 -1.04 -0.78
CA SER A 5 -17.20 0.18 -1.39
C SER A 5 -16.26 1.36 -1.12
N GLU A 6 -16.36 2.41 -1.94
CA GLU A 6 -15.62 3.66 -1.75
C GLU A 6 -15.89 4.28 -0.36
N ALA A 7 -17.13 4.22 0.11
CA ALA A 7 -17.50 4.72 1.43
C ALA A 7 -16.84 3.92 2.59
N GLU A 8 -16.60 2.63 2.40
CA GLU A 8 -15.88 1.80 3.39
C GLU A 8 -14.40 2.14 3.40
N LEU A 9 -13.80 2.33 2.22
CA LEU A 9 -12.42 2.78 2.10
C LEU A 9 -12.22 4.15 2.76
N ALA A 10 -13.09 5.11 2.48
CA ALA A 10 -13.04 6.45 3.07
C ALA A 10 -13.17 6.41 4.61
N ARG A 11 -14.07 5.60 5.14
CA ARG A 11 -14.21 5.43 6.60
C ARG A 11 -12.94 4.86 7.24
N LEU A 12 -12.31 3.89 6.59
CA LEU A 12 -11.07 3.32 7.10
C LEU A 12 -9.92 4.31 6.99
N GLY A 13 -9.84 5.08 5.89
CA GLY A 13 -8.89 6.17 5.72
C GLY A 13 -9.01 7.24 6.81
N ALA A 14 -10.24 7.63 7.17
CA ALA A 14 -10.50 8.57 8.26
C ALA A 14 -10.02 8.04 9.62
N ARG A 15 -10.33 6.77 9.94
CA ARG A 15 -9.86 6.12 11.17
C ARG A 15 -8.33 6.07 11.26
N LEU A 16 -7.68 5.75 10.15
CA LEU A 16 -6.22 5.77 10.07
C LEU A 16 -5.68 7.20 10.30
N GLY A 17 -6.33 8.21 9.70
CA GLY A 17 -5.98 9.61 9.89
C GLY A 17 -6.06 10.06 11.35
N ASP A 18 -7.14 9.70 12.06
CA ASP A 18 -7.31 10.00 13.48
C ASP A 18 -6.21 9.33 14.33
N ALA A 19 -5.87 8.07 14.02
CA ALA A 19 -4.82 7.34 14.71
C ALA A 19 -3.42 7.95 14.48
N LEU A 20 -3.15 8.42 13.26
CA LEU A 20 -1.89 9.10 12.91
C LEU A 20 -1.78 10.47 13.60
N ARG A 21 -2.84 11.28 13.58
CA ARG A 21 -2.89 12.56 14.29
C ARG A 21 -2.63 12.41 15.79
N ALA A 22 -3.21 11.40 16.42
CA ALA A 22 -3.01 11.13 17.84
C ALA A 22 -1.54 10.86 18.21
N ARG A 23 -0.70 10.51 17.23
CA ARG A 23 0.73 10.22 17.41
C ARG A 23 1.66 11.28 16.81
N ASP A 24 1.11 12.29 16.18
CA ASP A 24 1.88 13.25 15.37
C ASP A 24 2.72 12.55 14.28
N TRP A 25 2.15 11.52 13.66
CA TRP A 25 2.79 10.75 12.60
C TRP A 25 2.27 11.12 11.23
N ARG A 26 3.17 11.11 10.26
CA ARG A 26 2.84 11.29 8.85
C ARG A 26 3.02 9.98 8.08
N LEU A 27 2.30 9.90 6.95
CA LEU A 27 2.19 8.72 6.11
C LEU A 27 2.46 9.08 4.65
N ALA A 28 3.09 8.16 3.93
CA ALA A 28 3.19 8.17 2.47
C ALA A 28 2.76 6.84 1.86
N THR A 29 2.40 6.84 0.57
CA THR A 29 1.96 5.63 -0.13
C THR A 29 2.81 5.31 -1.36
N ALA A 30 2.99 4.01 -1.63
CA ALA A 30 3.57 3.46 -2.85
C ALA A 30 2.55 2.50 -3.48
N GLU A 31 1.93 2.92 -4.57
CA GLU A 31 0.82 2.19 -5.17
C GLU A 31 1.18 1.66 -6.56
N SER A 32 1.03 0.36 -6.77
CA SER A 32 1.15 -0.25 -8.08
C SER A 32 -0.22 -0.65 -8.61
N SER A 33 -0.72 -1.82 -8.26
CA SER A 33 -1.99 -2.35 -8.78
C SER A 33 -3.23 -1.55 -8.37
N THR A 34 -3.18 -0.78 -7.30
CA THR A 34 -4.30 0.06 -6.82
C THR A 34 -4.42 1.41 -7.53
N GLY A 35 -3.35 1.85 -8.22
CA GLY A 35 -3.37 3.01 -9.12
C GLY A 35 -3.71 4.36 -8.48
N GLY A 36 -3.50 4.53 -7.17
CA GLY A 36 -3.80 5.77 -6.43
C GLY A 36 -5.04 5.66 -5.53
N LEU A 37 -5.69 4.51 -5.48
CA LEU A 37 -6.93 4.33 -4.72
C LEU A 37 -6.74 4.48 -3.20
N ILE A 38 -5.55 4.12 -2.66
CA ILE A 38 -5.24 4.30 -1.24
C ILE A 38 -5.12 5.80 -0.92
N GLY A 39 -4.32 6.53 -1.71
CA GLY A 39 -4.20 7.98 -1.56
C GLY A 39 -5.52 8.71 -1.72
N HIS A 40 -6.36 8.28 -2.69
CA HIS A 40 -7.71 8.78 -2.86
C HIS A 40 -8.56 8.57 -1.59
N ALA A 41 -8.61 7.34 -1.06
CA ALA A 41 -9.38 7.03 0.13
C ALA A 41 -8.96 7.86 1.36
N ILE A 42 -7.66 8.09 1.52
CA ILE A 42 -7.11 8.93 2.60
C ILE A 42 -7.54 10.39 2.42
N THR A 43 -7.43 10.92 1.20
CA THR A 43 -7.68 12.34 0.89
C THR A 43 -9.16 12.70 0.81
N MET A 44 -10.08 11.72 0.80
CA MET A 44 -11.51 11.97 1.00
C MET A 44 -11.83 12.54 2.39
N THR A 45 -10.92 12.42 3.35
CA THR A 45 -11.09 12.98 4.70
C THR A 45 -10.59 14.42 4.72
N PRO A 46 -11.43 15.40 5.08
CA PRO A 46 -11.01 16.78 5.27
C PRO A 46 -9.85 16.88 6.29
N GLY A 47 -8.84 17.68 6.00
CA GLY A 47 -7.65 17.83 6.83
C GLY A 47 -6.64 16.67 6.71
N ALA A 48 -6.73 15.84 5.67
CA ALA A 48 -5.77 14.76 5.42
C ALA A 48 -4.32 15.27 5.27
N SER A 49 -4.12 16.55 4.89
CA SER A 49 -2.80 17.19 4.82
C SER A 49 -2.02 17.20 6.14
N ASP A 50 -2.68 17.03 7.26
CA ASP A 50 -2.01 16.98 8.57
C ASP A 50 -1.14 15.73 8.71
N TYR A 51 -1.56 14.61 8.10
CA TYR A 51 -0.91 13.30 8.25
C TYR A 51 -0.52 12.63 6.94
N TYR A 52 -1.07 13.00 5.79
CA TYR A 52 -0.73 12.42 4.50
C TYR A 52 0.21 13.34 3.72
N ALA A 53 1.45 12.89 3.54
CA ALA A 53 2.47 13.67 2.83
C ALA A 53 2.36 13.57 1.32
N GLY A 54 1.86 12.45 0.81
CA GLY A 54 1.74 12.17 -0.61
C GLY A 54 1.98 10.70 -0.94
N GLY A 55 2.04 10.38 -2.23
CA GLY A 55 2.27 9.03 -2.69
C GLY A 55 2.83 8.95 -4.09
N VAL A 56 3.37 7.80 -4.45
CA VAL A 56 3.88 7.48 -5.77
C VAL A 56 3.04 6.36 -6.38
N ILE A 57 2.50 6.59 -7.57
CA ILE A 57 1.95 5.53 -8.41
C ILE A 57 3.10 4.92 -9.20
N CYS A 58 3.67 3.83 -8.67
CA CYS A 58 4.84 3.15 -9.22
C CYS A 58 4.44 1.94 -10.06
N TYR A 59 3.70 2.16 -11.14
CA TYR A 59 3.07 1.10 -11.92
C TYR A 59 4.08 0.22 -12.69
N SER A 60 5.15 0.79 -13.24
CA SER A 60 6.23 0.07 -13.91
C SER A 60 7.38 -0.28 -12.95
N ASN A 61 8.21 -1.27 -13.33
CA ASN A 61 9.44 -1.57 -12.59
C ASN A 61 10.38 -0.37 -12.54
N LEU A 62 10.52 0.34 -13.67
CA LEU A 62 11.33 1.56 -13.74
C LEU A 62 10.86 2.63 -12.74
N ALA A 63 9.56 2.81 -12.55
CA ALA A 63 9.02 3.74 -11.57
C ALA A 63 9.34 3.29 -10.13
N LYS A 64 9.28 1.99 -9.84
CA LYS A 64 9.67 1.43 -8.53
C LYS A 64 11.16 1.71 -8.22
N GLU A 65 12.02 1.49 -9.21
CA GLU A 65 13.46 1.71 -9.08
C GLU A 65 13.79 3.20 -8.91
N ARG A 66 13.31 4.04 -9.84
CA ARG A 66 13.72 5.45 -9.89
C ARG A 66 13.08 6.33 -8.83
N ALA A 67 11.80 6.12 -8.55
CA ALA A 67 11.10 6.96 -7.59
C ALA A 67 11.25 6.49 -6.15
N LEU A 68 11.30 5.18 -5.92
CA LEU A 68 11.25 4.59 -4.59
C LEU A 68 12.54 3.84 -4.20
N GLY A 69 13.53 3.82 -5.09
CA GLY A 69 14.83 3.21 -4.80
C GLY A 69 14.80 1.69 -4.63
N VAL A 70 13.79 1.01 -5.19
CA VAL A 70 13.73 -0.45 -5.15
C VAL A 70 14.89 -1.00 -5.96
N PRO A 71 15.76 -1.88 -5.40
CA PRO A 71 16.89 -2.43 -6.13
C PRO A 71 16.44 -3.23 -7.36
N HIS A 72 17.12 -3.04 -8.48
CA HIS A 72 16.81 -3.74 -9.72
C HIS A 72 16.94 -5.27 -9.56
N ASP A 73 18.00 -5.72 -8.93
CA ASP A 73 18.29 -7.14 -8.64
C ASP A 73 17.21 -7.77 -7.73
N LEU A 74 16.61 -6.99 -6.83
CA LEU A 74 15.51 -7.46 -5.99
C LEU A 74 14.27 -7.79 -6.85
N ILE A 75 13.97 -6.91 -7.81
CA ILE A 75 12.83 -7.12 -8.74
C ILE A 75 13.12 -8.31 -9.67
N GLU A 76 14.35 -8.46 -10.16
CA GLU A 76 14.73 -9.60 -11.00
C GLU A 76 14.64 -10.93 -10.25
N ALA A 77 15.12 -10.97 -9.00
CA ALA A 77 15.14 -12.20 -8.20
C ALA A 77 13.76 -12.66 -7.74
N HIS A 78 12.88 -11.74 -7.34
CA HIS A 78 11.60 -12.05 -6.68
C HIS A 78 10.36 -11.71 -7.54
N GLY A 79 10.55 -10.91 -8.59
CA GLY A 79 9.47 -10.33 -9.38
C GLY A 79 8.83 -9.13 -8.69
N ALA A 80 8.20 -8.26 -9.48
CA ALA A 80 7.57 -7.04 -8.99
C ALA A 80 6.44 -7.29 -7.99
N VAL A 81 5.78 -8.44 -8.06
CA VAL A 81 4.72 -8.87 -7.15
C VAL A 81 5.31 -9.87 -6.17
N SER A 82 5.86 -9.38 -5.06
CA SER A 82 6.53 -10.19 -4.03
C SER A 82 6.55 -9.47 -2.69
N GLU A 83 6.82 -10.21 -1.64
CA GLU A 83 6.96 -9.70 -0.28
C GLU A 83 8.13 -8.71 -0.19
N GLU A 84 9.26 -9.07 -0.78
CA GLU A 84 10.49 -8.28 -0.77
C GLU A 84 10.30 -6.92 -1.45
N VAL A 85 9.64 -6.93 -2.62
CA VAL A 85 9.35 -5.68 -3.35
C VAL A 85 8.31 -4.85 -2.61
N ALA A 86 7.26 -5.44 -2.01
CA ALA A 86 6.31 -4.71 -1.20
C ALA A 86 6.96 -4.03 0.01
N ALA A 87 7.86 -4.74 0.71
CA ALA A 87 8.64 -4.17 1.81
C ALA A 87 9.49 -2.98 1.35
N ALA A 88 10.24 -3.15 0.25
CA ALA A 88 11.08 -2.10 -0.30
C ALA A 88 10.27 -0.86 -0.75
N LEU A 89 9.09 -1.07 -1.34
CA LEU A 89 8.18 0.01 -1.74
C LEU A 89 7.69 0.82 -0.53
N ALA A 90 7.27 0.16 0.56
CA ALA A 90 6.81 0.83 1.77
C ALA A 90 7.93 1.66 2.42
N VAL A 91 9.13 1.09 2.51
CA VAL A 91 10.33 1.79 3.02
C VAL A 91 10.68 2.98 2.11
N GLY A 92 10.68 2.76 0.78
CA GLY A 92 10.98 3.79 -0.20
C GLY A 92 10.02 4.98 -0.13
N ALA A 93 8.72 4.72 0.07
CA ALA A 93 7.72 5.79 0.24
C ALA A 93 7.97 6.61 1.52
N ALA A 94 8.17 5.94 2.65
CA ALA A 94 8.47 6.62 3.91
C ALA A 94 9.74 7.46 3.82
N HIS A 95 10.77 6.95 3.13
CA HIS A 95 12.03 7.66 2.93
C HIS A 95 11.88 8.88 2.01
N LEU A 96 11.22 8.71 0.86
CA LEU A 96 11.04 9.77 -0.14
C LEU A 96 10.31 11.00 0.43
N PHE A 97 9.30 10.76 1.25
CA PHE A 97 8.46 11.82 1.83
C PHE A 97 8.85 12.18 3.28
N GLU A 98 9.92 11.58 3.81
CA GLU A 98 10.41 11.82 5.18
C GLU A 98 9.33 11.63 6.24
N THR A 99 8.50 10.58 6.08
CA THR A 99 7.38 10.25 6.97
C THR A 99 7.73 9.15 7.98
N GLU A 100 6.96 9.05 9.07
CA GLU A 100 7.08 7.99 10.07
C GLU A 100 6.63 6.65 9.52
N MET A 101 5.69 6.66 8.56
CA MET A 101 5.14 5.46 7.95
C MET A 101 5.09 5.52 6.43
N GLY A 102 5.25 4.36 5.81
CA GLY A 102 4.96 4.13 4.40
C GLY A 102 4.04 2.94 4.23
N ILE A 103 3.06 3.05 3.34
CA ILE A 103 2.20 1.93 2.92
C ILE A 103 2.54 1.56 1.49
N SER A 104 2.50 0.27 1.17
CA SER A 104 2.69 -0.19 -0.22
C SER A 104 1.66 -1.22 -0.64
N VAL A 105 1.40 -1.25 -1.95
CA VAL A 105 0.68 -2.34 -2.60
C VAL A 105 1.35 -2.70 -3.92
N THR A 106 1.62 -3.97 -4.11
CA THR A 106 1.93 -4.56 -5.40
C THR A 106 1.11 -5.83 -5.61
N GLY A 107 0.64 -6.10 -6.83
CA GLY A 107 -0.25 -7.23 -7.05
C GLY A 107 -0.74 -7.36 -8.48
N ILE A 108 -1.56 -8.38 -8.70
CA ILE A 108 -2.15 -8.75 -9.97
C ILE A 108 -3.67 -8.54 -9.87
N ALA A 109 -4.13 -7.37 -10.32
CA ALA A 109 -5.55 -7.04 -10.25
C ALA A 109 -6.41 -7.82 -11.25
N GLY A 110 -5.81 -8.31 -12.35
CA GLY A 110 -6.51 -9.06 -13.39
C GLY A 110 -7.09 -8.16 -14.51
N PRO A 111 -7.82 -8.75 -15.50
CA PRO A 111 -8.15 -10.18 -15.61
C PRO A 111 -6.94 -11.04 -16.00
N ASP A 112 -5.89 -10.46 -16.60
CA ASP A 112 -4.68 -11.13 -17.07
C ASP A 112 -3.50 -10.95 -16.10
N GLY A 113 -2.36 -11.57 -16.43
CA GLY A 113 -1.08 -11.40 -15.72
C GLY A 113 -0.87 -12.37 -14.55
N GLY A 114 -1.81 -13.28 -14.31
CA GLY A 114 -1.66 -14.33 -13.31
C GLY A 114 -0.79 -15.49 -13.78
N SER A 115 -0.25 -16.24 -12.82
CA SER A 115 0.44 -17.52 -13.02
C SER A 115 -0.03 -18.53 -11.97
N GLU A 116 0.37 -19.80 -12.08
CA GLU A 116 0.05 -20.81 -11.05
C GLU A 116 0.56 -20.42 -9.65
N ARG A 117 1.75 -19.79 -9.58
CA ARG A 117 2.35 -19.36 -8.31
C ARG A 117 1.77 -18.06 -7.79
N LYS A 118 1.34 -17.17 -8.69
CA LYS A 118 0.78 -15.86 -8.36
C LYS A 118 -0.48 -15.65 -9.21
N PRO A 119 -1.60 -16.24 -8.83
CA PRO A 119 -2.84 -16.12 -9.58
C PRO A 119 -3.36 -14.67 -9.58
N VAL A 120 -4.29 -14.37 -10.49
CA VAL A 120 -5.05 -13.12 -10.46
C VAL A 120 -5.68 -12.93 -9.08
N GLY A 121 -5.62 -11.72 -8.55
CA GLY A 121 -6.04 -11.40 -7.18
C GLY A 121 -4.92 -11.49 -6.13
N SER A 122 -3.74 -12.05 -6.47
CA SER A 122 -2.59 -12.06 -5.56
C SER A 122 -2.05 -10.66 -5.36
N HIS A 123 -2.02 -10.21 -4.09
CA HIS A 123 -1.48 -8.91 -3.69
C HIS A 123 -0.59 -9.06 -2.47
N TYR A 124 0.46 -8.25 -2.42
CA TYR A 124 1.27 -8.01 -1.24
C TYR A 124 1.03 -6.58 -0.78
N VAL A 125 0.59 -6.44 0.45
CA VAL A 125 0.40 -5.16 1.12
C VAL A 125 1.47 -5.00 2.16
N GLY A 126 2.16 -3.87 2.16
CA GLY A 126 3.28 -3.61 3.06
C GLY A 126 3.08 -2.35 3.89
N VAL A 127 3.60 -2.35 5.10
CA VAL A 127 3.76 -1.18 5.94
C VAL A 127 5.18 -1.12 6.49
N ALA A 128 5.78 0.04 6.40
CA ALA A 128 7.07 0.34 7.02
C ALA A 128 6.88 1.43 8.07
N ARG A 129 7.47 1.23 9.24
CA ARG A 129 7.57 2.23 10.30
C ARG A 129 9.03 2.58 10.53
N ARG A 130 9.36 3.86 10.62
CA ARG A 130 10.73 4.33 10.82
C ARG A 130 11.39 3.63 12.01
N GLY A 131 12.57 3.04 11.77
CA GLY A 131 13.35 2.33 12.79
C GLY A 131 12.89 0.89 13.07
N HIS A 132 11.93 0.37 12.32
CA HIS A 132 11.45 -1.01 12.46
C HIS A 132 11.48 -1.76 11.12
N PRO A 133 11.58 -3.10 11.13
CA PRO A 133 11.41 -3.90 9.93
C PRO A 133 10.04 -3.68 9.30
N ALA A 134 9.97 -3.66 7.99
CA ALA A 134 8.69 -3.60 7.29
C ALA A 134 7.89 -4.89 7.53
N ARG A 135 6.58 -4.74 7.70
CA ARG A 135 5.63 -5.84 7.78
C ARG A 135 4.91 -5.96 6.45
N VAL A 136 4.81 -7.17 5.92
CA VAL A 136 4.11 -7.45 4.67
C VAL A 136 3.12 -8.58 4.87
N GLU A 137 1.97 -8.48 4.23
CA GLU A 137 0.97 -9.52 4.19
C GLU A 137 0.64 -9.89 2.74
N HIS A 138 0.61 -11.20 2.46
CA HIS A 138 0.07 -11.72 1.21
C HIS A 138 -1.44 -11.87 1.34
N ARG A 139 -2.15 -11.37 0.34
CA ARG A 139 -3.62 -11.48 0.21
C ARG A 139 -3.98 -12.03 -1.16
N ALA A 140 -5.00 -12.86 -1.19
CA ALA A 140 -5.58 -13.37 -2.43
C ALA A 140 -7.06 -13.01 -2.47
N PHE A 141 -7.44 -12.24 -3.47
CA PHE A 141 -8.82 -11.79 -3.68
C PHE A 141 -9.42 -12.49 -4.90
N ALA A 142 -10.74 -12.67 -4.90
CA ALA A 142 -11.47 -13.37 -5.98
C ALA A 142 -12.61 -12.50 -6.51
N HIS A 143 -12.26 -11.25 -6.88
CA HIS A 143 -13.16 -10.29 -7.52
C HIS A 143 -12.73 -10.02 -8.96
N ASP A 144 -13.47 -9.19 -9.65
CA ASP A 144 -13.00 -8.53 -10.87
C ASP A 144 -11.85 -7.53 -10.55
N ARG A 145 -11.33 -6.89 -11.58
CA ARG A 145 -10.20 -5.97 -11.46
C ARG A 145 -10.45 -4.85 -10.44
N GLU A 146 -11.61 -4.20 -10.52
CA GLU A 146 -11.94 -3.08 -9.62
C GLU A 146 -12.12 -3.57 -8.19
N GLY A 147 -12.80 -4.70 -8.00
CA GLY A 147 -12.98 -5.33 -6.69
C GLY A 147 -11.67 -5.79 -6.06
N ASN A 148 -10.73 -6.32 -6.85
CA ASN A 148 -9.40 -6.71 -6.38
C ASN A 148 -8.59 -5.47 -5.95
N GLN A 149 -8.68 -4.37 -6.69
CA GLN A 149 -8.04 -3.09 -6.32
C GLN A 149 -8.61 -2.54 -5.01
N ALA A 150 -9.94 -2.51 -4.88
CA ALA A 150 -10.60 -2.05 -3.66
C ALA A 150 -10.26 -2.91 -2.44
N ALA A 151 -10.25 -4.23 -2.61
CA ALA A 151 -9.88 -5.16 -1.54
C ALA A 151 -8.41 -5.01 -1.12
N ALA A 152 -7.51 -4.78 -2.08
CA ALA A 152 -6.09 -4.54 -1.79
C ALA A 152 -5.88 -3.20 -1.07
N ALA A 153 -6.58 -2.14 -1.47
CA ALA A 153 -6.54 -0.84 -0.80
C ALA A 153 -7.06 -0.95 0.65
N MET A 154 -8.18 -1.65 0.85
CA MET A 154 -8.73 -1.91 2.19
C MET A 154 -7.73 -2.65 3.08
N ALA A 155 -7.11 -3.70 2.56
CA ALA A 155 -6.13 -4.49 3.30
C ALA A 155 -4.90 -3.64 3.69
N ALA A 156 -4.42 -2.78 2.80
CA ALA A 156 -3.30 -1.91 3.07
C ALA A 156 -3.61 -0.85 4.14
N LEU A 157 -4.78 -0.22 4.07
CA LEU A 157 -5.25 0.73 5.09
C LEU A 157 -5.43 0.06 6.46
N GLN A 158 -5.98 -1.16 6.48
CA GLN A 158 -6.14 -1.92 7.73
C GLN A 158 -4.79 -2.31 8.33
N LEU A 159 -3.85 -2.80 7.52
CA LEU A 159 -2.50 -3.14 7.98
C LEU A 159 -1.79 -1.92 8.59
N ALA A 160 -1.93 -0.74 7.98
CA ALA A 160 -1.38 0.48 8.52
C ALA A 160 -2.02 0.88 9.86
N LEU A 161 -3.34 0.76 9.97
CA LEU A 161 -4.06 1.05 11.22
C LEU A 161 -3.62 0.09 12.34
N ASP A 162 -3.46 -1.19 12.02
CA ASP A 162 -2.98 -2.20 12.98
C ASP A 162 -1.54 -1.90 13.43
N GLU A 163 -0.67 -1.44 12.52
CA GLU A 163 0.71 -1.04 12.86
C GLU A 163 0.74 0.18 13.78
N VAL A 164 -0.12 1.19 13.54
CA VAL A 164 -0.25 2.35 14.44
C VAL A 164 -0.73 1.90 15.83
N ALA A 165 -1.69 0.99 15.89
CA ALA A 165 -2.22 0.47 17.16
C ALA A 165 -1.17 -0.34 17.93
N ALA A 166 -0.39 -1.18 17.24
CA ALA A 166 0.65 -2.01 17.84
C ALA A 166 1.86 -1.21 18.38
N ALA A 167 2.03 0.01 17.93
CA ALA A 167 3.12 0.90 18.36
C ALA A 167 2.86 1.59 19.73
N ALA A 168 1.80 1.22 20.41
CA ALA A 168 1.40 1.80 21.70
C ALA A 168 2.36 1.45 22.83
#